data_70bd409ac4b7118290288cc65ebb9473
#
_entry.id   70bd409ac4b7118290288cc65ebb9473
#
_cell.length_a   1.000
_cell.length_b   1.000
_cell.length_c   1.000
_cell.angle_alpha   90.00
_cell.angle_beta   90.00
_cell.angle_gamma   90.00
#
_symmetry.space_group_name_H-M   'P 1'
#
loop_
_entity.id
_entity.type
_entity.pdbx_description
1 polymer ?
#
loop_
_entity_poly.entity_id
_entity_poly.type
_entity_poly.pdbx_seq_one_letter_code
_entity_poly.pdbx_strand_id
1 'polypeptide(L)'
;MFQKLVIITAWASMLALAFATLTHVGFMYSIYYKLAPLLMQPGMRFYAHFVHVIGFAVLGALFAFAYPRRVIFVCSIVLISAVALEYLQTLTPDRHGRLLDAFEKLAGGALGIFAAHAILWFTQDRRRFRN
;
A
#
# COMPACT_ATOMS: atom_id res chain seq x y z
N MET A 1 9.02 -2.81 22.36
CA MET A 1 8.90 -4.02 21.52
C MET A 1 7.88 -3.81 20.40
N PHE A 2 6.68 -3.36 20.70
CA PHE A 2 5.62 -3.14 19.72
C PHE A 2 6.02 -2.22 18.52
N GLN A 3 6.63 -1.05 18.79
CA GLN A 3 7.05 -0.11 17.75
C GLN A 3 8.07 -0.72 16.77
N LYS A 4 9.01 -1.51 17.26
CA LYS A 4 9.99 -2.20 16.40
C LYS A 4 9.32 -3.20 15.47
N LEU A 5 8.30 -3.93 15.95
CA LEU A 5 7.51 -4.86 15.13
C LEU A 5 6.76 -4.12 14.03
N VAL A 6 6.12 -2.99 14.33
CA VAL A 6 5.40 -2.20 13.33
C VAL A 6 6.36 -1.69 12.24
N ILE A 7 7.55 -1.23 12.63
CA ILE A 7 8.60 -0.80 11.67
C ILE A 7 9.01 -1.96 10.76
N ILE A 8 9.32 -3.12 11.35
CA ILE A 8 9.71 -4.30 10.58
C ILE A 8 8.59 -4.72 9.62
N THR A 9 7.34 -4.73 10.09
CA THR A 9 6.18 -5.06 9.26
C THR A 9 6.00 -4.07 8.11
N ALA A 10 6.17 -2.77 8.34
CA ALA A 10 6.07 -1.76 7.29
C ALA A 10 7.10 -1.98 6.18
N TRP A 11 8.36 -2.19 6.54
CA TRP A 11 9.42 -2.45 5.57
C TRP A 11 9.28 -3.81 4.88
N ALA A 12 8.90 -4.86 5.61
CA ALA A 12 8.62 -6.17 5.02
C ALA A 12 7.46 -6.10 4.02
N SER A 13 6.39 -5.37 4.35
CA SER A 13 5.25 -5.15 3.45
C SER A 13 5.65 -4.39 2.19
N MET A 14 6.54 -3.40 2.31
CA MET A 14 7.08 -2.68 1.16
C MET A 14 7.88 -3.60 0.22
N LEU A 15 8.75 -4.42 0.78
CA LEU A 15 9.53 -5.39 0.00
C LEU A 15 8.63 -6.45 -0.66
N ALA A 16 7.65 -6.96 0.07
CA ALA A 16 6.67 -7.92 -0.45
C ALA A 16 5.84 -7.30 -1.60
N LEU A 17 5.40 -6.06 -1.44
CA LEU A 17 4.66 -5.32 -2.47
C LEU A 17 5.54 -5.08 -3.70
N ALA A 18 6.79 -4.67 -3.52
CA ALA A 18 7.75 -4.49 -4.61
C ALA A 18 8.00 -5.81 -5.34
N PHE A 19 8.23 -6.89 -4.62
CA PHE A 19 8.39 -8.22 -5.19
C PHE A 19 7.15 -8.65 -5.99
N ALA A 20 5.95 -8.53 -5.41
CA ALA A 20 4.70 -8.90 -6.06
C ALA A 20 4.40 -8.08 -7.32
N THR A 21 4.79 -6.79 -7.32
CA THR A 21 4.54 -5.90 -8.47
C THR A 21 5.56 -6.05 -9.59
N LEU A 22 6.80 -6.42 -9.28
CA LEU A 22 7.89 -6.53 -10.26
C LEU A 22 8.06 -7.94 -10.79
N THR A 23 7.65 -8.97 -10.05
CA THR A 23 7.78 -10.37 -10.50
C THR A 23 6.51 -10.87 -11.17
N HIS A 24 6.71 -11.70 -12.19
CA HIS A 24 5.61 -12.40 -12.87
C HIS A 24 5.22 -13.62 -12.03
N VAL A 25 4.46 -13.39 -10.96
CA VAL A 25 4.16 -14.48 -10.02
C VAL A 25 2.92 -15.24 -10.52
N GLY A 26 3.13 -16.35 -11.19
CA GLY A 26 2.05 -17.27 -11.58
C GLY A 26 1.17 -17.71 -10.39
N PHE A 27 1.75 -17.70 -9.20
CA PHE A 27 1.06 -17.87 -7.93
C PHE A 27 -0.01 -16.79 -7.67
N MET A 28 0.27 -15.51 -7.95
CA MET A 28 -0.73 -14.44 -7.79
C MET A 28 -1.89 -14.61 -8.77
N TYR A 29 -1.63 -15.07 -10.00
CA TYR A 29 -2.67 -15.39 -10.95
C TYR A 29 -3.50 -16.59 -10.51
N SER A 30 -2.91 -17.62 -9.93
CA SER A 30 -3.66 -18.78 -9.44
C SER A 30 -4.53 -18.45 -8.22
N ILE A 31 -4.08 -17.60 -7.31
CA ILE A 31 -4.92 -17.06 -6.22
C ILE A 31 -6.06 -16.22 -6.82
N TYR A 32 -5.74 -15.36 -7.77
CA TYR A 32 -6.72 -14.54 -8.46
C TYR A 32 -7.82 -15.39 -9.10
N TYR A 33 -7.46 -16.41 -9.90
CA TYR A 33 -8.44 -17.30 -10.54
C TYR A 33 -9.30 -18.10 -9.54
N LYS A 34 -8.77 -18.41 -8.38
CA LYS A 34 -9.51 -19.10 -7.32
C LYS A 34 -10.46 -18.18 -6.55
N LEU A 35 -10.11 -16.91 -6.37
CA LEU A 35 -10.89 -15.92 -5.62
C LEU A 35 -11.85 -15.11 -6.49
N ALA A 36 -11.57 -14.97 -7.78
CA ALA A 36 -12.39 -14.20 -8.71
C ALA A 36 -13.86 -14.64 -8.76
N PRO A 37 -14.20 -15.94 -8.76
CA PRO A 37 -15.59 -16.39 -8.73
C PRO A 37 -16.32 -16.02 -7.44
N LEU A 38 -15.59 -15.83 -6.34
CA LEU A 38 -16.15 -15.54 -5.02
C LEU A 38 -16.36 -14.04 -4.79
N LEU A 39 -15.52 -13.19 -5.41
CA LEU A 39 -15.43 -11.78 -5.11
C LEU A 39 -15.94 -10.88 -6.24
N MET A 40 -16.02 -11.35 -7.49
CA MET A 40 -16.35 -10.48 -8.62
C MET A 40 -17.11 -11.18 -9.75
N GLN A 41 -18.20 -10.58 -10.11
CA GLN A 41 -18.79 -10.64 -11.44
C GLN A 41 -18.23 -9.50 -12.32
N PRO A 42 -18.36 -9.51 -13.62
CA PRO A 42 -17.35 -9.49 -14.67
C PRO A 42 -16.58 -8.19 -14.81
N GLY A 43 -15.29 -8.23 -14.63
CA GLY A 43 -14.41 -7.12 -14.98
C GLY A 43 -13.03 -7.21 -14.38
N MET A 44 -12.15 -8.02 -14.95
CA MET A 44 -10.72 -8.12 -14.57
C MET A 44 -9.99 -6.78 -14.46
N ARG A 45 -10.51 -5.73 -15.12
CA ARG A 45 -9.92 -4.38 -15.11
C ARG A 45 -10.05 -3.69 -13.75
N PHE A 46 -11.15 -3.87 -13.04
CA PHE A 46 -11.37 -3.23 -11.74
C PHE A 46 -10.51 -3.84 -10.63
N TYR A 47 -10.18 -5.12 -10.71
CA TYR A 47 -9.40 -5.79 -9.67
C TYR A 47 -7.96 -5.24 -9.56
N ALA A 48 -7.28 -5.00 -10.67
CA ALA A 48 -5.94 -4.44 -10.66
C ALA A 48 -5.92 -3.05 -9.97
N HIS A 49 -6.91 -2.21 -10.27
CA HIS A 49 -7.07 -0.89 -9.66
C HIS A 49 -7.29 -0.99 -8.14
N PHE A 50 -8.17 -1.89 -7.69
CA PHE A 50 -8.40 -2.12 -6.26
C PHE A 50 -7.14 -2.59 -5.54
N VAL A 51 -6.37 -3.50 -6.13
CA VAL A 51 -5.14 -4.01 -5.53
C VAL A 51 -4.11 -2.90 -5.35
N HIS A 52 -3.96 -2.00 -6.32
CA HIS A 52 -3.05 -0.86 -6.22
C HIS A 52 -3.47 0.09 -5.09
N VAL A 53 -4.74 0.48 -5.04
CA VAL A 53 -5.26 1.39 -4.02
C VAL A 53 -5.16 0.77 -2.63
N ILE A 54 -5.66 -0.45 -2.44
CA ILE A 54 -5.67 -1.12 -1.13
C ILE A 54 -4.25 -1.45 -0.67
N GLY A 55 -3.40 -1.98 -1.54
CA GLY A 55 -2.02 -2.31 -1.21
C GLY A 55 -1.24 -1.09 -0.71
N PHE A 56 -1.37 0.04 -1.40
CA PHE A 56 -0.72 1.29 -0.99
C PHE A 56 -1.41 1.96 0.20
N ALA A 57 -2.72 1.78 0.39
CA ALA A 57 -3.41 2.26 1.59
C ALA A 57 -2.89 1.53 2.85
N VAL A 58 -2.76 0.22 2.77
CA VAL A 58 -2.17 -0.58 3.86
C VAL A 58 -0.72 -0.16 4.11
N LEU A 59 0.08 -0.01 3.04
CA LEU A 59 1.47 0.43 3.14
C LEU A 59 1.57 1.81 3.81
N GLY A 60 0.79 2.79 3.34
CA GLY A 60 0.75 4.14 3.90
C GLY A 60 0.36 4.15 5.38
N ALA A 61 -0.66 3.37 5.75
CA ALA A 61 -1.08 3.23 7.15
C ALA A 61 0.01 2.61 8.02
N LEU A 62 0.66 1.53 7.56
CA LEU A 62 1.75 0.88 8.30
C LEU A 62 2.93 1.84 8.52
N PHE A 63 3.35 2.59 7.51
CA PHE A 63 4.41 3.59 7.66
C PHE A 63 4.00 4.74 8.58
N ALA A 64 2.75 5.19 8.53
CA ALA A 64 2.24 6.22 9.44
C ALA A 64 2.23 5.75 10.90
N PHE A 65 1.84 4.50 11.17
CA PHE A 65 1.96 3.89 12.50
C PHE A 65 3.41 3.63 12.92
N ALA A 66 4.28 3.27 11.97
CA ALA A 66 5.70 3.07 12.23
C ALA A 66 6.42 4.38 12.57
N TYR A 67 6.04 5.48 11.94
CA TYR A 67 6.70 6.78 12.08
C TYR A 67 5.70 7.93 12.33
N PRO A 68 4.92 7.89 13.44
CA PRO A 68 3.77 8.79 13.64
C PRO A 68 4.12 10.28 13.71
N ARG A 69 5.39 10.59 14.04
CA ARG A 69 5.89 11.99 14.13
C ARG A 69 6.64 12.45 12.89
N ARG A 70 6.77 11.61 11.86
CA ARG A 70 7.58 11.89 10.66
C ARG A 70 6.73 11.87 9.40
N VAL A 71 5.69 12.68 9.36
CA VAL A 71 4.70 12.71 8.26
C VAL A 71 5.37 12.92 6.90
N ILE A 72 6.28 13.90 6.79
CA ILE A 72 7.00 14.20 5.54
C ILE A 72 7.81 12.99 5.07
N PHE A 73 8.51 12.31 5.97
CA PHE A 73 9.26 11.10 5.66
C PHE A 73 8.34 9.98 5.13
N VAL A 74 7.19 9.77 5.78
CA VAL A 74 6.20 8.77 5.37
C VAL A 74 5.64 9.09 3.99
N CYS A 75 5.23 10.33 3.76
CA CYS A 75 4.75 10.78 2.46
C CYS A 75 5.81 10.60 1.36
N SER A 76 7.07 10.95 1.66
CA SER A 76 8.18 10.78 0.72
C SER A 76 8.43 9.32 0.36
N ILE A 77 8.43 8.41 1.34
CA ILE A 77 8.60 6.97 1.09
C ILE A 77 7.48 6.43 0.19
N VAL A 78 6.23 6.76 0.52
CA VAL A 78 5.07 6.29 -0.26
C VAL A 78 5.11 6.86 -1.69
N LEU A 79 5.41 8.15 -1.85
CA LEU A 79 5.53 8.79 -3.16
C LEU A 79 6.65 8.15 -4.00
N ILE A 80 7.85 8.05 -3.42
CA ILE A 80 9.02 7.49 -4.12
C ILE A 80 8.76 6.03 -4.49
N SER A 81 8.20 5.23 -3.60
CA SER A 81 7.91 3.82 -3.89
C SER A 81 6.84 3.66 -4.97
N ALA A 82 5.79 4.48 -4.98
CA ALA A 82 4.76 4.44 -6.02
C ALA A 82 5.35 4.76 -7.41
N VAL A 83 6.14 5.83 -7.50
CA VAL A 83 6.76 6.25 -8.76
C VAL A 83 7.85 5.28 -9.20
N ALA A 84 8.72 4.85 -8.27
CA ALA A 84 9.80 3.93 -8.57
C ALA A 84 9.29 2.56 -9.05
N LEU A 85 8.27 2.02 -8.38
CA LEU A 85 7.68 0.74 -8.79
C LEU A 85 7.02 0.84 -10.16
N GLU A 86 6.35 1.95 -10.47
CA GLU A 86 5.76 2.16 -11.78
C GLU A 86 6.83 2.26 -12.88
N TYR A 87 7.89 3.02 -12.60
CA TYR A 87 9.03 3.13 -13.52
C TYR A 87 9.70 1.77 -13.75
N LEU A 88 9.96 1.00 -12.69
CA LEU A 88 10.55 -0.33 -12.79
C LEU A 88 9.65 -1.31 -13.55
N GLN A 89 8.32 -1.16 -13.47
CA GLN A 89 7.39 -1.96 -14.27
C GLN A 89 7.52 -1.67 -15.77
N THR A 90 7.88 -0.46 -16.18
CA THR A 90 8.14 -0.17 -17.60
C THR A 90 9.38 -0.87 -18.14
N LEU A 91 10.33 -1.20 -17.26
CA LEU A 91 11.57 -1.91 -17.61
C LEU A 91 11.42 -3.44 -17.53
N THR A 92 10.31 -3.93 -16.99
CA THR A 92 10.06 -5.37 -16.81
C THR A 92 9.38 -5.93 -18.05
N PRO A 93 9.89 -7.02 -18.68
CA PRO A 93 9.22 -7.68 -19.81
C PRO A 93 7.77 -8.04 -19.46
N ASP A 94 6.87 -7.90 -20.41
CA ASP A 94 5.43 -8.21 -20.29
C ASP A 94 4.64 -7.36 -19.27
N ARG A 95 5.22 -6.26 -18.78
CA ARG A 95 4.55 -5.28 -17.92
C ARG A 95 4.52 -3.91 -18.60
N HIS A 96 3.42 -3.21 -18.42
CA HIS A 96 3.24 -1.85 -18.93
C HIS A 96 2.92 -0.94 -17.75
N GLY A 97 3.90 -0.10 -17.38
CA GLY A 97 3.68 0.97 -16.41
C GLY A 97 2.67 1.98 -16.98
N ARG A 98 1.69 2.37 -16.19
CA ARG A 98 0.67 3.36 -16.56
C ARG A 98 0.65 4.48 -15.53
N LEU A 99 0.63 5.72 -16.02
CA LEU A 99 0.48 6.88 -15.13
C LEU A 99 -0.74 6.78 -14.22
N LEU A 100 -1.84 6.21 -14.72
CA LEU A 100 -3.04 5.99 -13.92
C LEU A 100 -2.77 5.09 -12.71
N ASP A 101 -2.00 4.01 -12.89
CA ASP A 101 -1.65 3.08 -11.83
C ASP A 101 -0.76 3.74 -10.76
N ALA A 102 0.11 4.69 -11.17
CA ALA A 102 0.87 5.52 -10.24
C ALA A 102 -0.06 6.42 -9.39
N PHE A 103 -1.05 7.06 -10.02
CA PHE A 103 -2.03 7.89 -9.31
C PHE A 103 -2.86 7.08 -8.32
N GLU A 104 -3.27 5.87 -8.67
CA GLU A 104 -4.01 4.97 -7.78
C GLU A 104 -3.19 4.56 -6.57
N LYS A 105 -1.91 4.22 -6.77
CA LYS A 105 -0.98 3.92 -5.70
C LYS A 105 -0.79 5.12 -4.76
N LEU A 106 -0.66 6.32 -5.31
CA LEU A 106 -0.55 7.56 -4.54
C LEU A 106 -1.82 7.87 -3.76
N ALA A 107 -2.98 7.76 -4.40
CA ALA A 107 -4.28 7.98 -3.76
C ALA A 107 -4.49 6.99 -2.61
N GLY A 108 -4.22 5.70 -2.84
CA GLY A 108 -4.25 4.67 -1.81
C GLY A 108 -3.34 5.01 -0.64
N GLY A 109 -2.07 5.31 -0.92
CA GLY A 109 -1.08 5.68 0.10
C GLY A 109 -1.51 6.89 0.93
N ALA A 110 -2.02 7.95 0.29
CA ALA A 110 -2.52 9.14 0.97
C ALA A 110 -3.72 8.81 1.88
N LEU A 111 -4.67 8.01 1.41
CA LEU A 111 -5.82 7.57 2.20
C LEU A 111 -5.38 6.75 3.42
N GLY A 112 -4.42 5.85 3.26
CA GLY A 112 -3.87 5.05 4.36
C GLY A 112 -3.17 5.91 5.41
N ILE A 113 -2.33 6.86 4.98
CA ILE A 113 -1.66 7.82 5.87
C ILE A 113 -2.68 8.64 6.63
N PHE A 114 -3.67 9.19 5.95
CA PHE A 114 -4.72 10.00 6.57
C PHE A 114 -5.52 9.20 7.60
N ALA A 115 -5.98 8.01 7.25
CA ALA A 115 -6.73 7.13 8.15
C ALA A 115 -5.92 6.77 9.42
N ALA A 116 -4.64 6.44 9.27
CA ALA A 116 -3.76 6.14 10.40
C ALA A 116 -3.58 7.35 11.32
N HIS A 117 -3.36 8.55 10.77
CA HIS A 117 -3.24 9.77 11.56
C HIS A 117 -4.55 10.14 12.26
N ALA A 118 -5.70 9.96 11.61
CA ALA A 118 -7.00 10.14 12.25
C ALA A 118 -7.17 9.20 13.45
N ILE A 119 -6.84 7.91 13.29
CA ILE A 119 -6.88 6.95 14.40
C ILE A 119 -5.94 7.36 15.55
N LEU A 120 -4.71 7.76 15.23
CA LEU A 120 -3.74 8.21 16.22
C LEU A 120 -4.24 9.45 16.97
N TRP A 121 -4.83 10.41 16.28
CA TRP A 121 -5.39 11.61 16.87
C TRP A 121 -6.54 11.30 17.83
N PHE A 122 -7.53 10.52 17.40
CA PHE A 122 -8.67 10.11 18.23
C PHE A 122 -8.24 9.32 19.47
N THR A 123 -7.22 8.45 19.34
CA THR A 123 -6.75 7.65 20.48
C THR A 123 -5.96 8.48 21.48
N GLN A 124 -5.25 9.53 21.04
CA GLN A 124 -4.54 10.46 21.92
C GLN A 124 -5.52 11.36 22.69
N ASP A 125 -6.54 11.87 22.02
CA ASP A 125 -7.55 12.72 22.60
C ASP A 125 -8.34 12.01 23.71
N ARG A 126 -8.74 10.77 23.46
CA ARG A 126 -9.41 9.91 24.49
C ARG A 126 -8.56 9.67 25.74
N ARG A 127 -7.22 9.68 25.63
CA ARG A 127 -6.33 9.54 26.79
C ARG A 127 -6.25 10.81 27.61
N ARG A 128 -6.39 11.98 26.98
CA ARG A 128 -6.39 13.28 27.66
C ARG A 128 -7.63 13.51 28.52
N PHE A 129 -8.80 13.00 28.12
CA PHE A 129 -10.06 13.14 28.87
C PHE A 129 -10.22 12.09 30.01
N ARG A 130 -9.31 11.14 30.12
CA ARG A 130 -9.38 10.04 31.12
C ARG A 130 -8.41 10.23 32.30
N ASN A 131 -7.59 11.25 32.25
CA ASN A 131 -6.69 11.71 33.35
C ASN A 131 -7.17 13.04 33.91
#